data_20c8082948be49a9c0e9016ad4ec6931
#
_entry.id   20c8082948be49a9c0e9016ad4ec6931
#
_cell.length_a   1.000
_cell.length_b   1.000
_cell.length_c   1.000
_cell.angle_alpha   90.00
_cell.angle_beta   90.00
_cell.angle_gamma   90.00
#
_symmetry.space_group_name_H-M   'P 1'
#
loop_
_entity.id
_entity.type
_entity.pdbx_description
1 polymer ?
#
loop_
_entity_poly.entity_id
_entity_poly.type
_entity_poly.pdbx_seq_one_letter_code
_entity_poly.pdbx_strand_id
1 'polypeptide(L)'
;MNKKVQLQDLGNKDYKDTWDYQEELFKEIVDIKVQNRQFNSQLPTPNFLLYVEHPHVYTLGKSGDISNLLLSEKQLEAKGATFYKINRGGDITYHGPGQIVGYPILDLENFFSDIHKYLRFLEEAIILTLQEYGLECGRSEGETGVWL
;
A
#
# COMPACT_ATOMS: atom_id res chain seq x y z
N MET A 1 15.74 13.79 -11.39
CA MET A 1 15.22 12.84 -10.39
C MET A 1 14.57 13.61 -9.23
N ASN A 2 13.29 13.37 -8.96
CA ASN A 2 12.53 14.01 -7.88
C ASN A 2 12.46 13.08 -6.66
N LYS A 3 13.20 13.39 -5.59
CA LYS A 3 13.18 12.59 -4.34
C LYS A 3 12.19 13.10 -3.29
N LYS A 4 11.43 14.15 -3.60
CA LYS A 4 10.39 14.63 -2.68
C LYS A 4 9.20 13.67 -2.68
N VAL A 5 8.76 13.27 -1.50
CA VAL A 5 7.56 12.47 -1.30
C VAL A 5 6.49 13.35 -0.64
N GLN A 6 5.33 13.42 -1.25
CA GLN A 6 4.19 14.14 -0.71
C GLN A 6 3.47 13.22 0.28
N LEU A 7 3.51 13.58 1.55
CA LEU A 7 2.78 12.88 2.59
C LEU A 7 1.33 13.39 2.63
N GLN A 8 0.38 12.47 2.63
CA GLN A 8 -1.05 12.76 2.78
C GLN A 8 -1.67 11.87 3.85
N ASP A 9 -2.26 12.48 4.86
CA ASP A 9 -3.10 11.79 5.83
C ASP A 9 -4.56 11.88 5.36
N LEU A 10 -5.15 10.73 5.01
CA LEU A 10 -6.51 10.63 4.53
C LEU A 10 -7.52 10.39 5.66
N GLY A 11 -7.03 10.25 6.89
CA GLY A 11 -7.85 9.92 8.05
C GLY A 11 -8.59 8.59 7.90
N ASN A 12 -9.83 8.53 8.39
CA ASN A 12 -10.68 7.36 8.19
C ASN A 12 -11.40 7.48 6.84
N LYS A 13 -11.15 6.52 5.93
CA LYS A 13 -11.68 6.56 4.58
C LYS A 13 -12.03 5.18 4.05
N ASP A 14 -13.11 5.09 3.28
CA ASP A 14 -13.52 3.85 2.61
C ASP A 14 -12.40 3.26 1.75
N TYR A 15 -12.34 1.94 1.69
CA TYR A 15 -11.31 1.22 0.97
C TYR A 15 -11.38 1.47 -0.55
N LYS A 16 -12.61 1.43 -1.12
CA LYS A 16 -12.78 1.62 -2.56
C LYS A 16 -12.45 3.03 -3.00
N ASP A 17 -12.87 4.04 -2.23
CA ASP A 17 -12.55 5.45 -2.50
C ASP A 17 -11.03 5.70 -2.41
N THR A 18 -10.36 5.03 -1.47
CA THR A 18 -8.91 5.13 -1.32
C THR A 18 -8.20 4.41 -2.46
N TRP A 19 -8.69 3.26 -2.89
CA TRP A 19 -8.14 2.54 -4.04
C TRP A 19 -8.26 3.36 -5.33
N ASP A 20 -9.45 3.93 -5.61
CA ASP A 20 -9.64 4.77 -6.78
C ASP A 20 -8.69 5.97 -6.77
N TYR A 21 -8.49 6.60 -5.62
CA TYR A 21 -7.54 7.68 -5.49
C TYR A 21 -6.09 7.25 -5.73
N GLN A 22 -5.69 6.06 -5.28
CA GLN A 22 -4.37 5.49 -5.59
C GLN A 22 -4.18 5.29 -7.10
N GLU A 23 -5.21 4.79 -7.80
CA GLU A 23 -5.17 4.59 -9.26
C GLU A 23 -5.02 5.93 -10.00
N GLU A 24 -5.66 6.99 -9.53
CA GLU A 24 -5.51 8.35 -10.08
C GLU A 24 -4.07 8.85 -9.95
N LEU A 25 -3.47 8.74 -8.76
CA LEU A 25 -2.09 9.16 -8.50
C LEU A 25 -1.08 8.31 -9.28
N PHE A 26 -1.32 7.00 -9.36
CA PHE A 26 -0.49 6.10 -10.15
C PHE A 26 -0.55 6.46 -11.63
N LYS A 27 -1.75 6.74 -12.15
CA LYS A 27 -1.96 7.17 -13.54
C LYS A 27 -1.24 8.48 -13.83
N GLU A 28 -1.25 9.46 -12.93
CA GLU A 28 -0.50 10.72 -13.07
C GLU A 28 0.99 10.46 -13.33
N ILE A 29 1.60 9.58 -12.52
CA ILE A 29 3.02 9.21 -12.68
C ILE A 29 3.25 8.57 -14.05
N VAL A 30 2.41 7.62 -14.44
CA VAL A 30 2.53 6.89 -15.70
C VAL A 30 2.38 7.84 -16.90
N ASP A 31 1.39 8.73 -16.87
CA ASP A 31 1.14 9.69 -17.94
C ASP A 31 2.35 10.61 -18.16
N ILE A 32 2.96 11.12 -17.09
CA ILE A 32 4.20 11.91 -17.18
C ILE A 32 5.35 11.09 -17.78
N LYS A 33 5.51 9.83 -17.37
CA LYS A 33 6.57 8.95 -17.92
C LYS A 33 6.35 8.68 -19.41
N VAL A 34 5.11 8.46 -19.83
CA VAL A 34 4.74 8.29 -21.25
C VAL A 34 5.05 9.56 -22.04
N GLN A 35 4.64 10.73 -21.52
CA GLN A 35 4.93 12.02 -22.13
C GLN A 35 6.43 12.27 -22.28
N ASN A 36 7.22 11.98 -21.24
CA ASN A 36 8.67 12.12 -21.28
C ASN A 36 9.29 11.26 -22.38
N ARG A 37 8.80 10.02 -22.57
CA ARG A 37 9.29 9.13 -23.65
C ARG A 37 8.87 9.62 -25.04
N GLN A 38 7.63 10.06 -25.21
CA GLN A 38 7.10 10.49 -26.50
C GLN A 38 7.74 11.77 -27.02
N PHE A 39 7.96 12.74 -26.13
CA PHE A 39 8.42 14.08 -26.49
C PHE A 39 9.87 14.35 -26.10
N ASN A 40 10.62 13.32 -25.65
CA ASN A 40 11.97 13.46 -25.13
C ASN A 40 12.10 14.58 -24.08
N SER A 41 11.06 14.73 -23.25
CA SER A 41 11.03 15.70 -22.15
C SER A 41 11.56 15.11 -20.85
N GLN A 42 11.79 15.95 -19.85
CA GLN A 42 12.30 15.54 -18.54
C GLN A 42 11.43 16.12 -17.40
N LEU A 43 10.11 16.03 -17.56
CA LEU A 43 9.19 16.45 -16.52
C LEU A 43 9.37 15.57 -15.27
N PRO A 44 9.47 16.17 -14.08
CA PRO A 44 9.61 15.41 -12.86
C PRO A 44 8.32 14.64 -12.53
N THR A 45 8.44 13.35 -12.22
CA THR A 45 7.34 12.56 -11.71
C THR A 45 7.15 12.82 -10.21
N PRO A 46 5.91 12.93 -9.71
CA PRO A 46 5.64 13.03 -8.29
C PRO A 46 5.83 11.69 -7.57
N ASN A 47 5.93 11.73 -6.24
CA ASN A 47 5.88 10.56 -5.38
C ASN A 47 4.97 10.85 -4.20
N PHE A 48 4.19 9.87 -3.77
CA PHE A 48 3.21 10.01 -2.71
C PHE A 48 3.38 8.93 -1.65
N LEU A 49 3.06 9.28 -0.41
CA LEU A 49 2.86 8.34 0.69
C LEU A 49 1.53 8.70 1.35
N LEU A 50 0.56 7.81 1.23
CA LEU A 50 -0.76 8.01 1.83
C LEU A 50 -0.81 7.24 3.14
N TYR A 51 -1.33 7.86 4.19
CA TYR A 51 -1.77 7.19 5.42
C TYR A 51 -3.29 7.20 5.49
N VAL A 52 -3.86 6.08 5.91
CA VAL A 52 -5.30 5.92 6.03
C VAL A 52 -5.64 4.87 7.08
N GLU A 53 -6.76 5.05 7.73
CA GLU A 53 -7.44 4.04 8.53
C GLU A 53 -8.73 3.65 7.80
N HIS A 54 -8.93 2.35 7.57
CA HIS A 54 -10.13 1.87 6.88
C HIS A 54 -11.21 1.41 7.87
N PRO A 55 -12.51 1.56 7.53
CA PRO A 55 -13.55 0.75 8.13
C PRO A 55 -13.25 -0.75 7.96
N HIS A 56 -14.02 -1.60 8.62
CA HIS A 56 -13.84 -3.05 8.49
C HIS A 56 -13.94 -3.51 7.04
N VAL A 57 -12.84 -4.00 6.48
CA VAL A 57 -12.77 -4.49 5.10
C VAL A 57 -11.88 -5.72 4.99
N TYR A 58 -12.34 -6.70 4.24
CA TYR A 58 -11.56 -7.85 3.80
C TYR A 58 -11.22 -7.71 2.32
N THR A 59 -9.98 -8.01 1.97
CA THR A 59 -9.53 -8.00 0.58
C THR A 59 -8.93 -9.35 0.22
N LEU A 60 -9.29 -9.89 -0.95
CA LEU A 60 -8.71 -11.12 -1.48
C LEU A 60 -7.82 -10.81 -2.68
N GLY A 61 -6.56 -11.18 -2.58
CA GLY A 61 -5.60 -11.03 -3.66
C GLY A 61 -5.74 -12.09 -4.76
N LYS A 62 -4.97 -11.96 -5.83
CA LYS A 62 -5.02 -12.86 -7.01
C LYS A 62 -4.73 -14.33 -6.71
N SER A 63 -3.82 -14.58 -5.78
CA SER A 63 -3.38 -15.93 -5.39
C SER A 63 -4.13 -16.46 -4.18
N GLY A 64 -5.10 -15.71 -3.66
CA GLY A 64 -5.86 -16.10 -2.49
C GLY A 64 -6.97 -17.08 -2.80
N ASP A 65 -7.28 -17.94 -1.83
CA ASP A 65 -8.42 -18.85 -1.88
C ASP A 65 -9.61 -18.23 -1.17
N ILE A 66 -10.75 -18.13 -1.88
CA ILE A 66 -12.01 -17.61 -1.33
C ILE A 66 -12.50 -18.42 -0.12
N SER A 67 -12.10 -19.67 0.01
CA SER A 67 -12.44 -20.52 1.16
C SER A 67 -11.82 -20.01 2.48
N ASN A 68 -10.79 -19.15 2.40
CA ASN A 68 -10.21 -18.48 3.56
C ASN A 68 -11.12 -17.35 4.10
N LEU A 69 -12.13 -16.93 3.33
CA LEU A 69 -13.19 -16.05 3.81
C LEU A 69 -14.27 -16.89 4.52
N LEU A 70 -14.17 -16.99 5.84
CA LEU A 70 -15.02 -17.88 6.64
C LEU A 70 -16.48 -17.42 6.76
N LEU A 71 -16.78 -16.17 6.39
CA LEU A 71 -18.12 -15.61 6.43
C LEU A 71 -18.60 -15.30 5.01
N SER A 72 -19.87 -15.49 4.75
CA SER A 72 -20.48 -15.02 3.51
C SER A 72 -20.55 -13.49 3.46
N GLU A 73 -20.66 -12.91 2.28
CA GLU A 73 -20.76 -11.45 2.12
C GLU A 73 -21.92 -10.85 2.93
N LYS A 74 -23.08 -11.53 2.98
CA LYS A 74 -24.22 -11.11 3.82
C LYS A 74 -23.89 -11.08 5.31
N GLN A 75 -23.08 -12.03 5.79
CA GLN A 75 -22.68 -12.09 7.19
C GLN A 75 -21.66 -11.00 7.50
N LEU A 76 -20.77 -10.66 6.55
CA LEU A 76 -19.84 -9.53 6.66
C LEU A 76 -20.61 -8.20 6.71
N GLU A 77 -21.56 -8.00 5.79
CA GLU A 77 -22.39 -6.81 5.74
C GLU A 77 -23.17 -6.61 7.04
N ALA A 78 -23.77 -7.70 7.59
CA ALA A 78 -24.45 -7.65 8.89
C ALA A 78 -23.53 -7.29 10.07
N LYS A 79 -22.22 -7.42 9.91
CA LYS A 79 -21.17 -7.01 10.86
C LYS A 79 -20.53 -5.64 10.52
N GLY A 80 -21.06 -4.94 9.52
CA GLY A 80 -20.52 -3.67 9.06
C GLY A 80 -19.17 -3.78 8.36
N ALA A 81 -18.85 -4.96 7.81
CA ALA A 81 -17.63 -5.20 7.07
C ALA A 81 -17.91 -5.34 5.57
N THR A 82 -16.99 -4.85 4.75
CA THR A 82 -17.03 -4.98 3.29
C THR A 82 -16.03 -6.03 2.80
N PHE A 83 -16.24 -6.50 1.56
CA PHE A 83 -15.32 -7.44 0.92
C PHE A 83 -15.01 -7.00 -0.51
N TYR A 84 -13.73 -7.05 -0.88
CA TYR A 84 -13.25 -6.75 -2.23
C TYR A 84 -12.30 -7.82 -2.76
N LYS A 85 -12.56 -8.30 -3.97
CA LYS A 85 -11.57 -9.05 -4.73
C LYS A 85 -10.71 -8.07 -5.53
N ILE A 86 -9.39 -8.08 -5.32
CA ILE A 86 -8.48 -7.08 -5.82
C ILE A 86 -7.28 -7.67 -6.55
N ASN A 87 -6.54 -6.82 -7.24
CA ASN A 87 -5.50 -7.21 -8.17
C ASN A 87 -4.09 -7.29 -7.53
N ARG A 88 -3.96 -7.21 -6.20
CA ARG A 88 -2.68 -7.37 -5.49
C ARG A 88 -2.25 -8.85 -5.42
N GLY A 89 -1.00 -9.10 -5.12
CA GLY A 89 -0.53 -10.41 -4.71
C GLY A 89 -1.02 -10.80 -3.31
N GLY A 90 -0.80 -12.05 -2.93
CA GLY A 90 -1.15 -12.58 -1.61
C GLY A 90 -2.60 -13.06 -1.50
N ASP A 91 -2.94 -13.52 -0.31
CA ASP A 91 -4.21 -14.13 0.07
C ASP A 91 -5.17 -13.11 0.71
N ILE A 92 -6.08 -13.57 1.55
CA ILE A 92 -7.02 -12.72 2.27
C ILE A 92 -6.27 -11.80 3.26
N THR A 93 -6.73 -10.57 3.34
CA THR A 93 -6.21 -9.58 4.28
C THR A 93 -7.37 -8.79 4.86
N TYR A 94 -7.30 -8.49 6.14
CA TYR A 94 -8.24 -7.63 6.84
C TYR A 94 -7.59 -6.28 7.15
N HIS A 95 -8.37 -5.21 6.96
CA HIS A 95 -8.09 -3.88 7.50
C HIS A 95 -9.28 -3.41 8.32
N GLY A 96 -9.02 -2.62 9.35
CA GLY A 96 -10.07 -2.11 10.23
C GLY A 96 -9.59 -1.00 11.16
N PRO A 97 -10.52 -0.46 11.97
CA PRO A 97 -10.22 0.63 12.91
C PRO A 97 -9.03 0.32 13.83
N GLY A 98 -8.17 1.32 14.02
CA GLY A 98 -6.92 1.20 14.77
C GLY A 98 -5.73 0.68 13.97
N GLN A 99 -5.91 0.27 12.71
CA GLN A 99 -4.83 -0.13 11.82
C GLN A 99 -4.46 1.01 10.89
N ILE A 100 -3.26 1.56 11.04
CA ILE A 100 -2.70 2.54 10.10
C ILE A 100 -2.19 1.79 8.87
N VAL A 101 -2.74 2.12 7.71
CA VAL A 101 -2.32 1.57 6.42
C VAL A 101 -1.53 2.62 5.65
N GLY A 102 -0.34 2.28 5.20
CA GLY A 102 0.51 3.14 4.37
C GLY A 102 0.54 2.69 2.92
N TYR A 103 0.24 3.58 1.98
CA TYR A 103 0.31 3.33 0.55
C TYR A 103 1.40 4.19 -0.10
N PRO A 104 2.60 3.66 -0.31
CA PRO A 104 3.63 4.35 -1.07
C PRO A 104 3.37 4.21 -2.58
N ILE A 105 3.21 5.33 -3.27
CA ILE A 105 3.02 5.42 -4.73
C ILE A 105 4.20 6.21 -5.28
N LEU A 106 5.25 5.49 -5.67
CA LEU A 106 6.56 6.06 -5.97
C LEU A 106 7.00 5.71 -7.38
N ASP A 107 7.61 6.66 -8.08
CA ASP A 107 8.44 6.36 -9.22
C ASP A 107 9.83 5.93 -8.75
N LEU A 108 10.08 4.63 -8.70
CA LEU A 108 11.34 4.08 -8.19
C LEU A 108 12.57 4.53 -8.99
N GLU A 109 12.42 4.95 -10.26
CA GLU A 109 13.52 5.53 -11.03
C GLU A 109 14.04 6.84 -10.42
N ASN A 110 13.24 7.52 -9.59
CA ASN A 110 13.69 8.69 -8.82
C ASN A 110 14.66 8.32 -7.68
N PHE A 111 14.67 7.06 -7.27
CA PHE A 111 15.46 6.56 -6.13
C PHE A 111 16.42 5.46 -6.57
N PHE A 112 15.91 4.29 -6.88
CA PHE A 112 16.61 3.10 -7.36
C PHE A 112 15.60 2.09 -7.90
N SER A 113 15.99 1.24 -8.87
CA SER A 113 15.06 0.30 -9.53
C SER A 113 15.05 -1.10 -8.91
N ASP A 114 15.78 -1.33 -7.82
CA ASP A 114 15.87 -2.62 -7.14
C ASP A 114 14.68 -2.81 -6.19
N ILE A 115 13.74 -3.68 -6.57
CA ILE A 115 12.52 -3.95 -5.79
C ILE A 115 12.80 -4.65 -4.45
N HIS A 116 13.83 -5.52 -4.39
CA HIS A 116 14.21 -6.15 -3.14
C HIS A 116 14.75 -5.13 -2.15
N LYS A 117 15.62 -4.25 -2.62
CA LYS A 117 16.13 -3.13 -1.82
C LYS A 117 14.99 -2.22 -1.36
N TYR A 118 14.00 -1.95 -2.21
CA TYR A 118 12.82 -1.17 -1.86
C TYR A 118 12.07 -1.80 -0.68
N LEU A 119 11.78 -3.10 -0.76
CA LEU A 119 11.10 -3.81 0.33
C LEU A 119 11.91 -3.76 1.64
N ARG A 120 13.23 -3.96 1.58
CA ARG A 120 14.09 -3.88 2.77
C ARG A 120 14.10 -2.48 3.39
N PHE A 121 14.00 -1.42 2.61
CA PHE A 121 13.88 -0.05 3.12
C PHE A 121 12.51 0.21 3.77
N LEU A 122 11.43 -0.35 3.24
CA LEU A 122 10.11 -0.24 3.89
C LEU A 122 10.12 -0.95 5.25
N GLU A 123 10.68 -2.16 5.32
CA GLU A 123 10.83 -2.89 6.58
C GLU A 123 11.69 -2.11 7.58
N GLU A 124 12.83 -1.55 7.13
CA GLU A 124 13.69 -0.75 8.01
C GLU A 124 12.96 0.47 8.56
N ALA A 125 12.18 1.17 7.74
CA ALA A 125 11.39 2.30 8.19
C ALA A 125 10.40 1.91 9.30
N ILE A 126 9.75 0.74 9.17
CA ILE A 126 8.85 0.21 10.19
C ILE A 126 9.61 -0.19 11.45
N ILE A 127 10.75 -0.89 11.33
CA ILE A 127 11.59 -1.28 12.47
C ILE A 127 12.01 -0.04 13.27
N LEU A 128 12.55 0.97 12.59
CA LEU A 128 12.97 2.22 13.25
C LEU A 128 11.78 2.94 13.91
N THR A 129 10.63 2.94 13.26
CA THR A 129 9.42 3.54 13.84
C THR A 129 9.00 2.81 15.11
N LEU A 130 8.95 1.48 15.10
CA LEU A 130 8.54 0.68 16.26
C LEU A 130 9.55 0.80 17.43
N GLN A 131 10.83 0.97 17.15
CA GLN A 131 11.85 1.24 18.16
C GLN A 131 11.58 2.54 18.94
N GLU A 132 11.06 3.60 18.28
CA GLU A 132 10.67 4.85 18.96
C GLU A 132 9.52 4.63 19.96
N TYR A 133 8.72 3.57 19.77
CA TYR A 133 7.67 3.15 20.73
C TYR A 133 8.17 2.10 21.75
N GLY A 134 9.48 1.80 21.75
CA GLY A 134 10.07 0.83 22.68
C GLY A 134 9.76 -0.63 22.34
N LEU A 135 9.39 -0.93 21.09
CA LEU A 135 9.13 -2.28 20.61
C LEU A 135 10.37 -2.84 19.90
N GLU A 136 10.85 -3.98 20.36
CA GLU A 136 11.89 -4.73 19.67
C GLU A 136 11.27 -5.59 18.58
N CYS A 137 11.65 -5.35 17.34
CA CYS A 137 11.16 -6.08 16.18
C CYS A 137 12.26 -6.28 15.14
N GLY A 138 12.03 -7.19 14.20
CA GLY A 138 13.03 -7.53 13.21
C GLY A 138 12.45 -8.22 11.98
N ARG A 139 13.36 -8.72 11.14
CA ARG A 139 13.02 -9.50 9.94
C ARG A 139 13.09 -10.98 10.24
N SER A 140 12.23 -11.77 9.61
CA SER A 140 12.33 -13.22 9.59
C SER A 140 13.04 -13.67 8.31
N GLU A 141 13.89 -14.70 8.42
CA GLU A 141 14.62 -15.23 7.26
C GLU A 141 13.66 -15.89 6.26
N GLY A 142 13.79 -15.52 4.99
CA GLY A 142 12.92 -16.02 3.92
C GLY A 142 11.55 -15.34 3.81
N GLU A 143 11.17 -14.50 4.76
CA GLU A 143 9.88 -13.81 4.80
C GLU A 143 10.01 -12.33 4.44
N THR A 144 8.91 -11.74 4.01
CA THR A 144 8.80 -10.29 3.82
C THR A 144 7.90 -9.71 4.90
N GLY A 145 8.39 -8.70 5.61
CA GLY A 145 7.66 -8.05 6.70
C GLY A 145 8.52 -7.75 7.91
N VAL A 146 7.86 -7.25 8.95
CA VAL A 146 8.47 -6.96 10.26
C VAL A 146 7.71 -7.75 11.32
N TRP A 147 8.47 -8.39 12.20
CA TRP A 147 7.97 -9.34 13.19
C TRP A 147 8.37 -8.91 14.61
N LEU A 148 7.47 -9.11 15.57
CA LEU A 148 7.68 -8.91 17.00
C LEU A 148 8.17 -10.20 17.65
#